data_45d8d38d7141f0424b18cd53e5fc9870
#
_entry.id   45d8d38d7141f0424b18cd53e5fc9870
#
_cell.length_a   1.000
_cell.length_b   1.000
_cell.length_c   1.000
_cell.angle_alpha   90.00
_cell.angle_beta   90.00
_cell.angle_gamma   90.00
#
_symmetry.space_group_name_H-M   'P 1'
#
loop_
_entity.id
_entity.type
_entity.pdbx_description
1 polymer ?
#
loop_
_entity_poly.entity_id
_entity_poly.type
_entity_poly.pdbx_seq_one_letter_code
_entity_poly.pdbx_strand_id
1 'polypeptide(L)'
;MSTLTKSTFVSGLFEVLPNTFSSLRQIGKENFYVQGFPSLKDEEYKFTPIAKKLETGLTNFSPAIPVIIRAEQINKAVPTGFEGVVLVFSNGKFLPELSSSVDGLTVNFLSKNESTPIGSIAKAEKDPFVALNQATFIDGICISIEKKKEITLPILLLQFHQAAEGQVISPRIWIEAGDFAKASFIDYSISLDNSPYFVNKVVEIKGGIHTDLTYHSLQEENNQVIQVNALVTDIQQDSQFTSTQITLSGDLVRNNLTLNLLGSNSVGNMFGIYLLNGKTHVDNHTNVDHTLPHAESNELYKGILADQSRGVFNGKIFVRQAAQKTNAFQQNNNILLSEDAIINTKPQLEIWADDVKCSHGCTVGQLDEEALFYLQARGIDKTTARGLLLYAFAGEVLEKIELESLRNFITTKIQERLGSKF
;
A
#
# COMPACT_ATOMS: atom_id res chain seq x y z
N MET A 1 9.26 -25.87 -14.51
CA MET A 1 9.98 -25.04 -13.53
C MET A 1 11.32 -24.69 -14.14
N SER A 2 11.53 -23.45 -14.56
CA SER A 2 12.86 -23.07 -15.04
C SER A 2 13.77 -22.92 -13.83
N THR A 3 14.82 -23.70 -13.80
CA THR A 3 15.84 -23.75 -12.75
C THR A 3 16.72 -22.49 -12.69
N LEU A 4 16.52 -21.53 -13.57
CA LEU A 4 17.28 -20.28 -13.65
C LEU A 4 16.86 -19.22 -12.62
N THR A 5 15.66 -19.33 -12.06
CA THR A 5 15.07 -18.32 -11.16
C THR A 5 15.58 -18.39 -9.72
N LYS A 6 16.35 -19.42 -9.33
CA LYS A 6 16.62 -19.67 -7.92
C LYS A 6 17.97 -19.16 -7.37
N SER A 7 18.97 -18.84 -8.15
CA SER A 7 20.28 -18.62 -7.56
C SER A 7 21.12 -17.43 -8.03
N THR A 8 21.04 -17.01 -9.27
CA THR A 8 21.98 -15.97 -9.78
C THR A 8 21.44 -14.56 -9.72
N PHE A 9 20.14 -14.38 -9.91
CA PHE A 9 19.49 -13.07 -10.03
C PHE A 9 19.41 -12.30 -8.69
N VAL A 10 19.24 -13.00 -7.57
CA VAL A 10 19.16 -12.41 -6.22
C VAL A 10 20.39 -12.70 -5.36
N SER A 11 21.38 -13.47 -5.82
CA SER A 11 22.57 -13.81 -5.02
C SER A 11 23.34 -12.56 -4.60
N GLY A 12 23.52 -11.60 -5.49
CA GLY A 12 24.19 -10.33 -5.19
C GLY A 12 23.51 -9.48 -4.12
N LEU A 13 22.17 -9.63 -3.94
CA LEU A 13 21.44 -8.94 -2.86
C LEU A 13 21.84 -9.44 -1.46
N PHE A 14 22.19 -10.71 -1.34
CA PHE A 14 22.43 -11.33 -0.03
C PHE A 14 23.91 -11.26 0.42
N GLU A 15 24.84 -10.89 -0.47
CA GLU A 15 26.28 -10.90 -0.20
C GLU A 15 26.81 -9.62 0.45
N VAL A 16 26.10 -8.50 0.30
CA VAL A 16 26.59 -7.14 0.67
C VAL A 16 25.91 -6.58 1.93
N LEU A 17 25.10 -7.36 2.62
CA LEU A 17 24.29 -6.88 3.74
C LEU A 17 25.07 -6.85 5.07
N PRO A 18 24.81 -5.87 5.96
CA PRO A 18 25.43 -5.84 7.28
C PRO A 18 25.03 -7.06 8.13
N ASN A 19 25.88 -7.42 9.11
CA ASN A 19 25.63 -8.56 10.00
C ASN A 19 24.43 -8.39 10.96
N THR A 20 23.89 -7.19 11.07
CA THR A 20 22.68 -6.90 11.84
C THR A 20 21.51 -7.74 11.32
N PHE A 21 20.68 -8.30 12.21
CA PHE A 21 19.54 -9.18 11.87
C PHE A 21 19.91 -10.48 11.13
N SER A 22 21.12 -11.01 11.31
CA SER A 22 21.59 -12.18 10.55
C SER A 22 20.63 -13.37 10.62
N SER A 23 20.12 -13.72 11.79
CA SER A 23 19.14 -14.81 11.98
C SER A 23 17.82 -14.55 11.25
N LEU A 24 17.29 -13.34 11.35
CA LEU A 24 16.04 -12.95 10.70
C LEU A 24 16.18 -12.96 9.18
N ARG A 25 17.31 -12.45 8.66
CA ARG A 25 17.61 -12.49 7.23
C ARG A 25 17.80 -13.89 6.71
N GLN A 26 18.43 -14.77 7.49
CA GLN A 26 18.58 -16.16 7.10
C GLN A 26 17.24 -16.86 6.94
N ILE A 27 16.29 -16.63 7.88
CA ILE A 27 14.90 -17.11 7.78
C ILE A 27 14.22 -16.57 6.52
N GLY A 28 14.36 -15.27 6.24
CA GLY A 28 13.81 -14.64 5.04
C GLY A 28 14.38 -15.27 3.76
N LYS A 29 15.70 -15.43 3.71
CA LYS A 29 16.42 -16.05 2.58
C LYS A 29 15.98 -17.49 2.32
N GLU A 30 15.89 -18.32 3.36
CA GLU A 30 15.43 -19.70 3.26
C GLU A 30 14.01 -19.79 2.72
N ASN A 31 13.08 -19.00 3.28
CA ASN A 31 11.71 -18.95 2.81
C ASN A 31 11.59 -18.46 1.37
N PHE A 32 12.37 -17.44 0.99
CA PHE A 32 12.39 -16.96 -0.39
C PHE A 32 12.93 -18.02 -1.36
N TYR A 33 13.96 -18.77 -0.99
CA TYR A 33 14.49 -19.86 -1.84
C TYR A 33 13.51 -21.02 -2.01
N VAL A 34 12.68 -21.28 -1.01
CA VAL A 34 11.62 -22.30 -1.10
C VAL A 34 10.50 -21.84 -2.03
N GLN A 35 10.04 -20.58 -1.88
CA GLN A 35 8.91 -20.03 -2.64
C GLN A 35 9.32 -19.55 -4.04
N GLY A 36 10.45 -18.84 -4.16
CA GLY A 36 10.88 -18.16 -5.39
C GLY A 36 9.98 -17.01 -5.78
N PHE A 37 10.24 -16.37 -6.92
CA PHE A 37 9.31 -15.41 -7.49
C PHE A 37 8.05 -16.13 -8.00
N PRO A 38 6.85 -15.58 -7.72
CA PRO A 38 5.61 -16.21 -8.13
C PRO A 38 5.42 -16.15 -9.65
N SER A 39 4.79 -17.17 -10.18
CA SER A 39 4.50 -17.31 -11.61
C SER A 39 3.01 -17.05 -11.90
N LEU A 40 2.64 -16.90 -13.17
CA LEU A 40 1.23 -16.81 -13.60
C LEU A 40 0.41 -18.07 -13.33
N LYS A 41 1.04 -19.16 -12.86
CA LYS A 41 0.34 -20.40 -12.42
C LYS A 41 -0.13 -20.29 -10.97
N ASP A 42 0.47 -19.38 -10.20
CA ASP A 42 0.05 -19.12 -8.84
C ASP A 42 -1.21 -18.26 -8.87
N GLU A 43 -2.26 -18.73 -8.23
CA GLU A 43 -3.60 -18.12 -8.30
C GLU A 43 -3.58 -16.62 -7.97
N GLU A 44 -2.82 -16.24 -6.95
CA GLU A 44 -2.69 -14.87 -6.49
C GLU A 44 -1.91 -13.95 -7.46
N TYR A 45 -1.24 -14.54 -8.45
CA TYR A 45 -0.41 -13.82 -9.43
C TYR A 45 -0.84 -14.07 -10.87
N LYS A 46 -1.98 -14.74 -11.07
CA LYS A 46 -2.49 -15.16 -12.40
C LYS A 46 -2.53 -14.03 -13.43
N PHE A 47 -2.82 -12.81 -13.00
CA PHE A 47 -2.95 -11.65 -13.88
C PHE A 47 -1.74 -10.69 -13.79
N THR A 48 -0.75 -10.98 -12.94
CA THR A 48 0.36 -10.08 -12.62
C THR A 48 1.70 -10.74 -12.91
N PRO A 49 2.30 -10.48 -14.08
CA PRO A 49 3.54 -11.13 -14.52
C PRO A 49 4.79 -10.54 -13.85
N ILE A 50 4.79 -10.45 -12.51
CA ILE A 50 5.83 -9.74 -11.76
C ILE A 50 7.22 -10.37 -11.91
N ALA A 51 7.32 -11.70 -11.87
CA ALA A 51 8.60 -12.39 -12.05
C ALA A 51 9.23 -12.04 -13.40
N LYS A 52 8.44 -12.11 -14.49
CA LYS A 52 8.90 -11.74 -15.82
C LYS A 52 9.34 -10.28 -15.91
N LYS A 53 8.58 -9.37 -15.29
CA LYS A 53 8.91 -7.94 -15.29
C LYS A 53 10.22 -7.68 -14.55
N LEU A 54 10.44 -8.30 -13.39
CA LEU A 54 11.68 -8.19 -12.64
C LEU A 54 12.86 -8.76 -13.44
N GLU A 55 12.72 -9.93 -14.07
CA GLU A 55 13.77 -10.57 -14.86
C GLU A 55 14.16 -9.78 -16.12
N THR A 56 13.21 -9.13 -16.77
CA THR A 56 13.45 -8.40 -18.03
C THR A 56 13.77 -6.92 -17.84
N GLY A 57 13.30 -6.32 -16.75
CA GLY A 57 13.46 -4.88 -16.48
C GLY A 57 14.64 -4.56 -15.58
N LEU A 58 15.15 -5.52 -14.83
CA LEU A 58 16.20 -5.29 -13.85
C LEU A 58 17.26 -6.42 -13.95
N THR A 59 18.49 -6.05 -14.24
CA THR A 59 19.62 -6.98 -14.29
C THR A 59 20.51 -6.80 -13.05
N ASN A 60 20.95 -7.90 -12.43
CA ASN A 60 21.91 -7.87 -11.30
C ASN A 60 21.43 -7.09 -10.07
N PHE A 61 20.50 -7.65 -9.35
CA PHE A 61 19.99 -7.04 -8.11
C PHE A 61 21.09 -6.73 -7.10
N SER A 62 21.08 -5.48 -6.62
CA SER A 62 21.90 -5.01 -5.51
C SER A 62 21.12 -4.10 -4.59
N PRO A 63 21.45 -3.98 -3.29
CA PRO A 63 20.78 -3.06 -2.38
C PRO A 63 21.04 -1.61 -2.79
N ALA A 64 19.99 -0.79 -2.79
CA ALA A 64 20.13 0.64 -2.97
C ALA A 64 20.68 1.29 -1.69
N ILE A 65 21.61 2.22 -1.85
CA ILE A 65 22.15 3.01 -0.74
C ILE A 65 21.32 4.30 -0.57
N PRO A 66 21.24 4.86 0.65
CA PRO A 66 20.62 6.16 0.87
C PRO A 66 21.29 7.27 0.06
N VAL A 67 20.47 8.21 -0.42
CA VAL A 67 20.95 9.43 -1.10
C VAL A 67 20.71 10.66 -0.22
N ILE A 68 21.39 11.76 -0.54
CA ILE A 68 21.25 13.02 0.20
C ILE A 68 19.90 13.66 -0.17
N ILE A 69 19.09 13.93 0.84
CA ILE A 69 17.82 14.64 0.68
C ILE A 69 18.00 16.10 1.10
N ARG A 70 17.55 17.01 0.24
CA ARG A 70 17.62 18.46 0.50
C ARG A 70 16.30 18.97 1.07
N ALA A 71 16.37 20.00 1.88
CA ALA A 71 15.17 20.64 2.47
C ALA A 71 14.14 21.08 1.41
N GLU A 72 14.60 21.54 0.25
CA GLU A 72 13.72 21.93 -0.88
C GLU A 72 12.86 20.75 -1.37
N GLN A 73 13.43 19.54 -1.46
CA GLN A 73 12.70 18.34 -1.87
C GLN A 73 11.62 17.98 -0.85
N ILE A 74 11.93 18.09 0.44
CA ILE A 74 10.97 17.88 1.54
C ILE A 74 9.83 18.90 1.44
N ASN A 75 10.16 20.19 1.35
CA ASN A 75 9.17 21.27 1.26
C ASN A 75 8.23 21.14 0.05
N LYS A 76 8.74 20.63 -1.07
CA LYS A 76 7.94 20.38 -2.29
C LYS A 76 7.01 19.17 -2.15
N ALA A 77 7.42 18.17 -1.37
CA ALA A 77 6.68 16.92 -1.20
C ALA A 77 5.62 16.99 -0.08
N VAL A 78 5.85 17.80 0.94
CA VAL A 78 4.88 17.99 2.02
C VAL A 78 3.62 18.69 1.48
N PRO A 79 2.41 18.16 1.72
CA PRO A 79 1.17 18.80 1.28
C PRO A 79 1.04 20.25 1.77
N THR A 80 0.59 21.15 0.93
CA THR A 80 0.35 22.54 1.32
C THR A 80 -0.66 22.62 2.47
N GLY A 81 -0.31 23.36 3.52
CA GLY A 81 -1.13 23.47 4.72
C GLY A 81 -1.10 22.23 5.63
N PHE A 82 -0.15 21.31 5.40
CA PHE A 82 0.03 20.18 6.29
C PHE A 82 0.64 20.61 7.62
N GLU A 83 -0.09 20.37 8.69
CA GLU A 83 0.36 20.52 10.07
C GLU A 83 0.48 19.13 10.68
N GLY A 84 1.71 18.65 10.86
CA GLY A 84 1.94 17.30 11.35
C GLY A 84 3.40 16.97 11.62
N VAL A 85 3.64 15.74 12.01
CA VAL A 85 4.97 15.17 12.21
C VAL A 85 5.48 14.64 10.87
N VAL A 86 6.70 15.00 10.47
CA VAL A 86 7.32 14.52 9.24
C VAL A 86 8.49 13.62 9.59
N LEU A 87 8.45 12.37 9.16
CA LEU A 87 9.52 11.39 9.26
C LEU A 87 10.08 11.14 7.86
N VAL A 88 11.34 11.50 7.64
CA VAL A 88 11.98 11.48 6.31
C VAL A 88 12.80 10.22 6.12
N PHE A 89 12.66 9.63 4.94
CA PHE A 89 13.39 8.43 4.54
C PHE A 89 14.08 8.62 3.20
N SER A 90 15.25 8.00 3.05
CA SER A 90 15.98 7.90 1.80
C SER A 90 16.29 6.44 1.49
N ASN A 91 15.73 5.90 0.39
CA ASN A 91 15.87 4.51 0.01
C ASN A 91 15.61 3.52 1.17
N GLY A 92 14.54 3.77 1.93
CA GLY A 92 14.12 2.96 3.08
C GLY A 92 14.89 3.22 4.37
N LYS A 93 15.93 4.06 4.37
CA LYS A 93 16.66 4.46 5.58
C LYS A 93 16.05 5.70 6.20
N PHE A 94 15.76 5.64 7.48
CA PHE A 94 15.27 6.78 8.26
C PHE A 94 16.35 7.84 8.48
N LEU A 95 15.99 9.12 8.32
CA LEU A 95 16.87 10.29 8.49
C LEU A 95 16.37 11.15 9.66
N PRO A 96 16.76 10.84 10.91
CA PRO A 96 16.27 11.55 12.08
C PRO A 96 16.62 13.03 12.09
N GLU A 97 17.76 13.42 11.49
CA GLU A 97 18.22 14.81 11.37
C GLU A 97 17.33 15.70 10.48
N LEU A 98 16.50 15.08 9.62
CA LEU A 98 15.52 15.76 8.76
C LEU A 98 14.08 15.54 9.22
N SER A 99 13.89 14.89 10.36
CA SER A 99 12.59 14.45 10.86
C SER A 99 12.18 15.24 12.10
N SER A 100 10.87 15.36 12.30
CA SER A 100 10.31 15.98 13.49
C SER A 100 9.84 14.93 14.51
N SER A 101 9.50 15.36 15.73
CA SER A 101 9.03 14.51 16.80
C SER A 101 7.81 15.12 17.48
N VAL A 102 7.03 14.30 18.17
CA VAL A 102 5.88 14.70 18.99
C VAL A 102 5.83 13.86 20.25
N ASP A 103 5.29 14.42 21.32
CA ASP A 103 5.14 13.73 22.60
C ASP A 103 4.18 12.52 22.48
N GLY A 104 4.59 11.39 23.09
CA GLY A 104 3.86 10.11 23.02
C GLY A 104 4.13 9.27 21.79
N LEU A 105 4.97 9.75 20.85
CA LEU A 105 5.46 9.01 19.70
C LEU A 105 6.95 8.75 19.86
N THR A 106 7.34 7.48 19.86
CA THR A 106 8.75 7.07 19.86
C THR A 106 9.10 6.44 18.54
N VAL A 107 10.19 6.93 17.92
CA VAL A 107 10.72 6.39 16.65
C VAL A 107 12.14 5.92 16.87
N ASN A 108 12.38 4.62 16.69
CA ASN A 108 13.70 4.01 16.86
C ASN A 108 14.08 3.24 15.60
N PHE A 109 15.39 3.14 15.33
CA PHE A 109 15.89 2.16 14.38
C PHE A 109 15.62 0.75 14.89
N LEU A 110 15.25 -0.17 14.01
CA LEU A 110 15.06 -1.58 14.36
C LEU A 110 16.35 -2.19 14.93
N SER A 111 17.50 -1.80 14.39
CA SER A 111 18.84 -2.23 14.88
C SER A 111 19.15 -1.80 16.33
N LYS A 112 18.43 -0.83 16.87
CA LYS A 112 18.57 -0.38 18.26
C LYS A 112 17.51 -0.98 19.19
N ASN A 113 16.53 -1.70 18.65
CA ASN A 113 15.45 -2.32 19.41
C ASN A 113 15.23 -3.77 18.96
N GLU A 114 16.17 -4.64 19.32
CA GLU A 114 16.18 -6.06 18.94
C GLU A 114 14.97 -6.85 19.49
N SER A 115 14.25 -6.28 20.48
CA SER A 115 13.01 -6.88 21.00
C SER A 115 11.79 -6.68 20.12
N THR A 116 11.88 -5.84 19.06
CA THR A 116 10.78 -5.63 18.11
C THR A 116 10.48 -6.94 17.38
N PRO A 117 9.24 -7.44 17.43
CA PRO A 117 8.89 -8.75 16.89
C PRO A 117 8.63 -8.72 15.38
N ILE A 118 9.62 -8.22 14.62
CA ILE A 118 9.55 -8.15 13.14
C ILE A 118 9.28 -9.55 12.57
N GLY A 119 8.39 -9.62 11.58
CA GLY A 119 8.00 -10.89 10.95
C GLY A 119 7.01 -11.70 11.79
N SER A 120 6.56 -11.19 12.94
CA SER A 120 5.55 -11.85 13.74
C SER A 120 4.14 -11.73 13.16
N ILE A 121 3.87 -10.68 12.40
CA ILE A 121 2.60 -10.40 11.72
C ILE A 121 2.73 -10.69 10.24
N ALA A 122 3.65 -10.02 9.54
CA ALA A 122 3.97 -10.30 8.14
C ALA A 122 4.90 -11.52 8.05
N LYS A 123 4.32 -12.68 7.76
CA LYS A 123 4.99 -13.97 7.79
C LYS A 123 5.75 -14.26 6.49
N ALA A 124 7.07 -14.46 6.59
CA ALA A 124 7.92 -14.79 5.45
C ALA A 124 7.56 -16.13 4.77
N GLU A 125 7.03 -17.08 5.52
CA GLU A 125 6.59 -18.38 4.98
C GLU A 125 5.31 -18.29 4.15
N LYS A 126 4.57 -17.16 4.21
CA LYS A 126 3.29 -16.98 3.51
C LYS A 126 3.38 -16.13 2.25
N ASP A 127 4.41 -15.29 2.12
CA ASP A 127 4.54 -14.36 1.00
C ASP A 127 6.01 -14.24 0.57
N PRO A 128 6.35 -14.52 -0.70
CA PRO A 128 7.73 -14.48 -1.20
C PRO A 128 8.35 -13.08 -1.16
N PHE A 129 7.55 -12.01 -1.27
CA PHE A 129 8.05 -10.65 -1.19
C PHE A 129 8.26 -10.20 0.25
N VAL A 130 7.46 -10.68 1.20
CA VAL A 130 7.77 -10.53 2.62
C VAL A 130 9.07 -11.27 2.96
N ALA A 131 9.25 -12.49 2.45
CA ALA A 131 10.48 -13.25 2.63
C ALA A 131 11.70 -12.53 2.03
N LEU A 132 11.56 -11.99 0.82
CA LEU A 132 12.61 -11.22 0.16
C LEU A 132 12.93 -9.93 0.92
N ASN A 133 11.92 -9.16 1.36
CA ASN A 133 12.16 -7.97 2.18
C ASN A 133 12.89 -8.33 3.47
N GLN A 134 12.44 -9.37 4.19
CA GLN A 134 13.08 -9.83 5.43
C GLN A 134 14.53 -10.24 5.21
N ALA A 135 14.86 -10.77 4.03
CA ALA A 135 16.23 -11.12 3.66
C ALA A 135 17.10 -9.91 3.27
N THR A 136 16.51 -8.80 2.82
CA THR A 136 17.22 -7.72 2.12
C THR A 136 17.15 -6.34 2.78
N PHE A 137 16.25 -6.09 3.75
CA PHE A 137 16.19 -4.79 4.40
C PHE A 137 17.52 -4.50 5.14
N ILE A 138 18.03 -3.27 4.99
CA ILE A 138 19.30 -2.88 5.61
C ILE A 138 19.07 -2.55 7.09
N ASP A 139 18.13 -1.68 7.34
CA ASP A 139 17.57 -1.31 8.64
C ASP A 139 16.13 -0.85 8.40
N GLY A 140 15.39 -0.64 9.46
CA GLY A 140 14.03 -0.14 9.41
C GLY A 140 13.75 0.67 10.66
N ILE A 141 12.50 1.01 10.85
CA ILE A 141 12.05 1.72 12.04
C ILE A 141 10.97 0.96 12.81
N CYS A 142 11.01 1.16 14.13
CA CYS A 142 9.92 0.87 15.04
C CYS A 142 9.30 2.19 15.50
N ILE A 143 8.01 2.35 15.23
CA ILE A 143 7.20 3.46 15.73
C ILE A 143 6.32 2.92 16.84
N SER A 144 6.43 3.50 18.03
CA SER A 144 5.63 3.10 19.18
C SER A 144 4.80 4.28 19.67
N ILE A 145 3.50 4.02 19.88
CA ILE A 145 2.56 4.98 20.46
C ILE A 145 2.21 4.48 21.85
N GLU A 146 2.37 5.34 22.84
CA GLU A 146 2.09 5.01 24.23
C GLU A 146 0.63 4.67 24.46
N LYS A 147 0.37 3.81 25.45
CA LYS A 147 -0.99 3.49 25.90
C LYS A 147 -1.76 4.75 26.33
N LYS A 148 -3.02 4.84 25.89
CA LYS A 148 -3.93 5.98 26.14
C LYS A 148 -3.45 7.31 25.54
N LYS A 149 -2.53 7.26 24.57
CA LYS A 149 -2.06 8.45 23.89
C LYS A 149 -2.85 8.67 22.60
N GLU A 150 -3.32 9.89 22.42
CA GLU A 150 -3.91 10.38 21.19
C GLU A 150 -2.90 11.31 20.53
N ILE A 151 -2.38 10.90 19.37
CA ILE A 151 -1.52 11.72 18.52
C ILE A 151 -2.44 12.46 17.55
N THR A 152 -2.78 13.69 17.89
CA THR A 152 -3.71 14.52 17.10
C THR A 152 -3.10 15.05 15.81
N LEU A 153 -1.77 15.18 15.76
CA LEU A 153 -1.03 15.58 14.57
C LEU A 153 -0.82 14.36 13.65
N PRO A 154 -1.19 14.42 12.38
CA PRO A 154 -0.91 13.33 11.44
C PRO A 154 0.60 13.12 11.27
N ILE A 155 1.00 11.85 11.08
CA ILE A 155 2.40 11.44 10.94
C ILE A 155 2.66 11.12 9.48
N LEU A 156 3.45 11.96 8.80
CA LEU A 156 3.85 11.77 7.41
C LEU A 156 5.18 11.00 7.35
N LEU A 157 5.12 9.79 6.81
CA LEU A 157 6.27 8.97 6.44
C LEU A 157 6.65 9.33 5.00
N LEU A 158 7.59 10.24 4.82
CA LEU A 158 7.99 10.76 3.52
C LEU A 158 9.15 9.95 2.95
N GLN A 159 8.87 9.09 2.00
CA GLN A 159 9.80 8.13 1.40
C GLN A 159 10.35 8.66 0.08
N PHE A 160 11.60 9.09 0.05
CA PHE A 160 12.30 9.46 -1.17
C PHE A 160 13.08 8.29 -1.73
N HIS A 161 12.85 7.99 -3.00
CA HIS A 161 13.51 6.91 -3.70
C HIS A 161 14.31 7.42 -4.89
N GLN A 162 15.57 7.00 -4.95
CA GLN A 162 16.48 7.20 -6.07
C GLN A 162 17.48 6.07 -6.11
N ALA A 163 17.42 5.27 -7.14
CA ALA A 163 18.28 4.09 -7.27
C ALA A 163 18.63 3.87 -8.74
N ALA A 164 19.77 3.26 -9.00
CA ALA A 164 20.16 2.87 -10.35
C ALA A 164 19.39 1.62 -10.80
N GLU A 165 19.43 1.33 -12.10
CA GLU A 165 18.89 0.12 -12.67
C GLU A 165 19.44 -1.14 -11.93
N GLY A 166 18.53 -2.07 -11.63
CA GLY A 166 18.88 -3.29 -10.88
C GLY A 166 19.00 -3.11 -9.37
N GLN A 167 18.86 -1.91 -8.83
CA GLN A 167 18.86 -1.72 -7.39
C GLN A 167 17.50 -1.98 -6.76
N VAL A 168 17.57 -2.48 -5.52
CA VAL A 168 16.38 -2.83 -4.71
C VAL A 168 16.36 -1.96 -3.45
N ILE A 169 15.23 -1.33 -3.22
CA ILE A 169 14.92 -0.58 -2.01
C ILE A 169 13.98 -1.46 -1.18
N SER A 170 14.36 -1.80 0.05
CA SER A 170 13.59 -2.69 0.93
C SER A 170 13.20 -1.98 2.24
N PRO A 171 12.22 -1.05 2.23
CA PRO A 171 11.75 -0.39 3.45
C PRO A 171 11.12 -1.40 4.39
N ARG A 172 11.41 -1.29 5.70
CA ARG A 172 10.81 -2.09 6.76
C ARG A 172 10.32 -1.21 7.89
N ILE A 173 9.03 -1.26 8.20
CA ILE A 173 8.38 -0.42 9.19
C ILE A 173 7.56 -1.30 10.13
N TRP A 174 7.77 -1.14 11.43
CA TRP A 174 6.95 -1.67 12.48
C TRP A 174 6.24 -0.54 13.21
N ILE A 175 4.92 -0.64 13.36
CA ILE A 175 4.10 0.31 14.12
C ILE A 175 3.39 -0.46 15.24
N GLU A 176 3.59 -0.05 16.48
CA GLU A 176 2.89 -0.61 17.62
C GLU A 176 2.14 0.50 18.38
N ALA A 177 0.84 0.35 18.48
CA ALA A 177 -0.03 1.24 19.24
C ALA A 177 -0.52 0.55 20.52
N GLY A 178 -0.23 1.15 21.66
CA GLY A 178 -0.71 0.66 22.96
C GLY A 178 -2.22 0.80 23.08
N ASP A 179 -2.83 0.13 24.07
CA ASP A 179 -4.27 0.18 24.31
C ASP A 179 -4.77 1.62 24.43
N PHE A 180 -5.92 1.93 23.80
CA PHE A 180 -6.56 3.23 23.75
C PHE A 180 -5.73 4.31 23.02
N ALA A 181 -4.75 3.91 22.20
CA ALA A 181 -3.99 4.84 21.40
C ALA A 181 -4.75 5.21 20.12
N LYS A 182 -4.53 6.46 19.67
CA LYS A 182 -5.05 6.96 18.40
C LYS A 182 -3.95 7.63 17.60
N ALA A 183 -3.87 7.34 16.30
CA ALA A 183 -2.92 8.00 15.39
C ALA A 183 -3.34 7.86 13.93
N SER A 184 -2.91 8.83 13.13
CA SER A 184 -3.07 8.82 11.67
C SER A 184 -1.71 8.89 11.00
N PHE A 185 -1.46 7.95 10.09
CA PHE A 185 -0.23 7.87 9.30
C PHE A 185 -0.51 8.17 7.83
N ILE A 186 0.43 8.84 7.19
CA ILE A 186 0.48 9.06 5.74
C ILE A 186 1.81 8.53 5.26
N ASP A 187 1.81 7.48 4.45
CA ASP A 187 3.01 6.91 3.83
C ASP A 187 3.07 7.37 2.37
N TYR A 188 3.92 8.34 2.10
CA TYR A 188 4.04 8.93 0.78
C TYR A 188 5.38 8.58 0.14
N SER A 189 5.33 7.82 -0.97
CA SER A 189 6.51 7.35 -1.72
C SER A 189 6.66 8.13 -3.03
N ILE A 190 7.87 8.67 -3.26
CA ILE A 190 8.19 9.56 -4.40
C ILE A 190 9.53 9.17 -5.01
N SER A 191 9.58 9.02 -6.34
CA SER A 191 10.84 8.97 -7.09
C SER A 191 11.48 10.35 -7.22
N LEU A 192 12.80 10.42 -7.03
CA LEU A 192 13.59 11.63 -7.27
C LEU A 192 14.12 11.75 -8.70
N ASP A 193 14.10 10.67 -9.46
CA ASP A 193 14.49 10.61 -10.87
C ASP A 193 13.62 9.62 -11.67
N ASN A 194 13.97 9.35 -12.90
CA ASN A 194 13.26 8.44 -13.80
C ASN A 194 13.98 7.10 -14.00
N SER A 195 14.88 6.72 -13.11
CA SER A 195 15.59 5.44 -13.23
C SER A 195 14.69 4.25 -12.90
N PRO A 196 14.88 3.09 -13.56
CA PRO A 196 14.16 1.86 -13.22
C PRO A 196 14.81 1.20 -11.98
N TYR A 197 14.00 0.90 -10.98
CA TYR A 197 14.40 0.15 -9.78
C TYR A 197 13.22 -0.64 -9.21
N PHE A 198 13.52 -1.45 -8.20
CA PHE A 198 12.52 -2.24 -7.49
C PHE A 198 12.36 -1.78 -6.05
N VAL A 199 11.13 -1.49 -5.65
CA VAL A 199 10.77 -1.23 -4.26
C VAL A 199 10.01 -2.42 -3.70
N ASN A 200 10.50 -3.00 -2.62
CA ASN A 200 9.84 -4.08 -1.89
C ASN A 200 9.63 -3.66 -0.44
N LYS A 201 8.48 -3.07 -0.14
CA LYS A 201 8.16 -2.48 1.16
C LYS A 201 7.30 -3.42 2.01
N VAL A 202 7.64 -3.53 3.30
CA VAL A 202 6.81 -4.25 4.28
C VAL A 202 6.54 -3.35 5.48
N VAL A 203 5.27 -3.21 5.82
CA VAL A 203 4.75 -2.49 6.98
C VAL A 203 3.94 -3.45 7.84
N GLU A 204 4.30 -3.54 9.11
CA GLU A 204 3.57 -4.30 10.12
C GLU A 204 2.95 -3.33 11.13
N ILE A 205 1.64 -3.43 11.36
CA ILE A 205 0.92 -2.60 12.33
C ILE A 205 0.25 -3.50 13.38
N LYS A 206 0.53 -3.23 14.65
CA LYS A 206 -0.11 -3.90 15.78
C LYS A 206 -0.85 -2.89 16.63
N GLY A 207 -2.18 -2.96 16.62
CA GLY A 207 -3.05 -2.18 17.52
C GLY A 207 -3.44 -2.98 18.76
N GLY A 208 -3.35 -2.35 19.94
CA GLY A 208 -3.90 -2.86 21.17
C GLY A 208 -5.44 -2.81 21.19
N ILE A 209 -6.07 -2.99 22.36
CA ILE A 209 -7.53 -2.85 22.52
C ILE A 209 -7.95 -1.37 22.50
N HIS A 210 -9.15 -1.09 21.97
CA HIS A 210 -9.72 0.27 21.84
C HIS A 210 -8.80 1.25 21.09
N THR A 211 -8.04 0.77 20.11
CA THR A 211 -7.21 1.64 19.27
C THR A 211 -8.01 2.20 18.09
N ASP A 212 -7.63 3.41 17.64
CA ASP A 212 -8.17 4.04 16.44
C ASP A 212 -6.99 4.48 15.55
N LEU A 213 -6.74 3.69 14.51
CA LEU A 213 -5.57 3.86 13.65
C LEU A 213 -5.98 4.08 12.20
N THR A 214 -5.36 5.07 11.59
CA THR A 214 -5.54 5.35 10.16
C THR A 214 -4.19 5.28 9.43
N TYR A 215 -4.18 4.66 8.23
CA TYR A 215 -2.99 4.55 7.40
C TYR A 215 -3.31 4.87 5.94
N HIS A 216 -2.91 6.04 5.48
CA HIS A 216 -3.05 6.46 4.09
C HIS A 216 -1.75 6.20 3.35
N SER A 217 -1.79 5.43 2.27
CA SER A 217 -0.65 5.20 1.39
C SER A 217 -0.86 5.94 0.07
N LEU A 218 0.05 6.84 -0.25
CA LEU A 218 0.11 7.55 -1.53
C LEU A 218 1.37 7.14 -2.28
N GLN A 219 1.20 6.56 -3.44
CA GLN A 219 2.29 6.10 -4.27
C GLN A 219 2.37 6.95 -5.55
N GLU A 220 3.50 7.65 -5.72
CA GLU A 220 3.81 8.50 -6.87
C GLU A 220 5.25 8.24 -7.35
N GLU A 221 5.56 6.97 -7.60
CA GLU A 221 6.83 6.58 -8.19
C GLU A 221 6.85 6.88 -9.70
N ASN A 222 8.04 6.94 -10.30
CA ASN A 222 8.12 7.10 -11.76
C ASN A 222 7.58 5.86 -12.51
N ASN A 223 7.25 6.02 -13.78
CA ASN A 223 6.62 4.99 -14.61
C ASN A 223 7.54 3.81 -15.01
N GLN A 224 8.76 3.72 -14.49
CA GLN A 224 9.69 2.61 -14.71
C GLN A 224 9.89 1.77 -13.45
N VAL A 225 9.30 2.19 -12.34
CA VAL A 225 9.45 1.51 -11.03
C VAL A 225 8.52 0.32 -10.94
N ILE A 226 9.09 -0.83 -10.53
CA ILE A 226 8.32 -1.97 -10.04
C ILE A 226 8.24 -1.85 -8.53
N GLN A 227 7.03 -1.94 -7.96
CA GLN A 227 6.83 -1.83 -6.52
C GLN A 227 5.93 -2.94 -6.00
N VAL A 228 6.35 -3.57 -4.90
CA VAL A 228 5.52 -4.49 -4.12
C VAL A 228 5.43 -3.99 -2.69
N ASN A 229 4.22 -3.75 -2.24
CA ASN A 229 3.92 -3.32 -0.88
C ASN A 229 3.19 -4.44 -0.15
N ALA A 230 3.61 -4.75 1.07
CA ALA A 230 2.87 -5.57 2.00
C ALA A 230 2.54 -4.72 3.24
N LEU A 231 1.25 -4.53 3.50
CA LEU A 231 0.73 -3.93 4.73
C LEU A 231 -0.04 -5.00 5.48
N VAL A 232 0.45 -5.38 6.65
CA VAL A 232 -0.22 -6.37 7.50
C VAL A 232 -0.55 -5.73 8.84
N THR A 233 -1.83 -5.76 9.19
CA THR A 233 -2.35 -5.10 10.38
C THR A 233 -3.11 -6.09 11.25
N ASP A 234 -2.76 -6.13 12.54
CA ASP A 234 -3.49 -6.86 13.58
C ASP A 234 -4.14 -5.85 14.53
N ILE A 235 -5.46 -5.91 14.70
CA ILE A 235 -6.19 -5.10 15.69
C ILE A 235 -6.97 -5.97 16.65
N GLN A 236 -7.09 -5.46 17.88
CA GLN A 236 -7.72 -6.16 18.99
C GLN A 236 -9.15 -5.66 19.20
N GLN A 237 -9.76 -6.09 20.32
CA GLN A 237 -11.14 -5.79 20.69
C GLN A 237 -11.44 -4.29 20.72
N ASP A 238 -12.66 -3.92 20.26
CA ASP A 238 -13.21 -2.55 20.26
C ASP A 238 -12.30 -1.53 19.53
N SER A 239 -11.49 -2.01 18.57
CA SER A 239 -10.53 -1.19 17.84
C SER A 239 -10.99 -0.94 16.40
N GLN A 240 -10.53 0.18 15.84
CA GLN A 240 -10.79 0.55 14.45
C GLN A 240 -9.48 0.72 13.68
N PHE A 241 -9.46 0.23 12.45
CA PHE A 241 -8.39 0.49 11.49
C PHE A 241 -8.97 0.94 10.16
N THR A 242 -8.50 2.07 9.66
CA THR A 242 -8.85 2.57 8.33
C THR A 242 -7.61 2.71 7.47
N SER A 243 -7.59 2.07 6.31
CA SER A 243 -6.54 2.26 5.31
C SER A 243 -7.09 2.86 4.03
N THR A 244 -6.29 3.72 3.38
CA THR A 244 -6.58 4.24 2.05
C THR A 244 -5.35 4.08 1.16
N GLN A 245 -5.50 3.37 0.04
CA GLN A 245 -4.43 3.13 -0.92
C GLN A 245 -4.65 3.97 -2.18
N ILE A 246 -3.75 4.90 -2.45
CA ILE A 246 -3.80 5.77 -3.64
C ILE A 246 -2.61 5.43 -4.54
N THR A 247 -2.88 4.93 -5.75
CA THR A 247 -1.85 4.58 -6.73
C THR A 247 -2.05 5.41 -8.00
N LEU A 248 -1.05 6.25 -8.31
CA LEU A 248 -1.13 7.18 -9.44
C LEU A 248 -0.19 6.82 -10.60
N SER A 249 0.89 6.06 -10.36
CA SER A 249 1.94 5.82 -11.35
C SER A 249 2.74 4.54 -11.05
N GLY A 250 3.76 4.26 -11.85
CA GLY A 250 4.61 3.06 -11.76
C GLY A 250 4.55 2.22 -13.04
N ASP A 251 5.51 1.33 -13.25
CA ASP A 251 5.43 0.30 -14.29
C ASP A 251 4.53 -0.86 -13.85
N LEU A 252 4.83 -1.42 -12.66
CA LEU A 252 3.99 -2.41 -12.00
C LEU A 252 3.96 -2.13 -10.50
N VAL A 253 2.77 -1.92 -9.96
CA VAL A 253 2.56 -1.74 -8.51
C VAL A 253 1.64 -2.82 -7.99
N ARG A 254 2.14 -3.60 -7.02
CA ARG A 254 1.31 -4.58 -6.31
C ARG A 254 1.18 -4.19 -4.85
N ASN A 255 -0.06 -4.14 -4.37
CA ASN A 255 -0.42 -3.83 -2.99
C ASN A 255 -1.06 -5.07 -2.36
N ASN A 256 -0.37 -5.70 -1.42
CA ASN A 256 -0.88 -6.78 -0.59
C ASN A 256 -1.28 -6.20 0.77
N LEU A 257 -2.57 -6.07 1.04
CA LEU A 257 -3.10 -5.54 2.28
C LEU A 257 -3.79 -6.67 3.06
N THR A 258 -3.35 -6.92 4.27
CA THR A 258 -3.97 -7.90 5.16
C THR A 258 -4.40 -7.22 6.45
N LEU A 259 -5.67 -7.37 6.80
CA LEU A 259 -6.25 -6.87 8.04
C LEU A 259 -6.83 -8.02 8.85
N ASN A 260 -6.23 -8.29 9.98
CA ASN A 260 -6.68 -9.31 10.92
C ASN A 260 -7.48 -8.67 12.05
N LEU A 261 -8.78 -8.93 12.08
CA LEU A 261 -9.72 -8.49 13.13
C LEU A 261 -9.72 -9.55 14.23
N LEU A 262 -8.77 -9.42 15.16
CA LEU A 262 -8.48 -10.42 16.19
C LEU A 262 -9.33 -10.27 17.46
N GLY A 263 -10.11 -9.19 17.58
CA GLY A 263 -10.96 -8.91 18.72
C GLY A 263 -12.42 -8.71 18.34
N SER A 264 -13.33 -8.92 19.28
CA SER A 264 -14.76 -8.62 19.09
C SER A 264 -14.99 -7.12 18.92
N ASN A 265 -16.06 -6.74 18.22
CA ASN A 265 -16.44 -5.34 17.94
C ASN A 265 -15.36 -4.54 17.20
N SER A 266 -14.43 -5.19 16.55
CA SER A 266 -13.41 -4.51 15.75
C SER A 266 -13.96 -4.05 14.40
N VAL A 267 -13.48 -2.90 13.91
CA VAL A 267 -13.92 -2.30 12.64
C VAL A 267 -12.74 -2.13 11.71
N GLY A 268 -12.85 -2.65 10.50
CA GLY A 268 -11.85 -2.55 9.45
C GLY A 268 -12.37 -1.86 8.19
N ASN A 269 -11.72 -0.78 7.77
CA ASN A 269 -12.06 -0.08 6.54
C ASN A 269 -10.87 -0.06 5.59
N MET A 270 -11.08 -0.49 4.35
CA MET A 270 -10.05 -0.53 3.32
C MET A 270 -10.54 0.18 2.05
N PHE A 271 -9.97 1.31 1.75
CA PHE A 271 -10.34 2.11 0.61
C PHE A 271 -9.21 2.23 -0.40
N GLY A 272 -9.51 2.38 -1.69
CA GLY A 272 -8.47 2.53 -2.70
C GLY A 272 -8.92 3.27 -3.95
N ILE A 273 -7.99 4.07 -4.51
CA ILE A 273 -8.11 4.68 -5.83
C ILE A 273 -6.86 4.30 -6.63
N TYR A 274 -7.06 3.82 -7.84
CA TYR A 274 -5.98 3.66 -8.81
C TYR A 274 -6.37 4.35 -10.12
N LEU A 275 -5.57 5.37 -10.47
CA LEU A 275 -5.76 6.18 -11.67
C LEU A 275 -4.60 5.91 -12.63
N LEU A 276 -4.88 5.12 -13.66
CA LEU A 276 -3.88 4.50 -14.52
C LEU A 276 -3.93 5.01 -15.96
N ASN A 277 -2.76 5.19 -16.55
CA ASN A 277 -2.60 5.48 -17.96
C ASN A 277 -1.35 4.79 -18.55
N GLY A 278 -1.10 4.97 -19.84
CA GLY A 278 0.03 4.39 -20.52
C GLY A 278 0.01 2.87 -20.47
N LYS A 279 1.03 2.25 -19.91
CA LYS A 279 1.15 0.79 -19.71
C LYS A 279 1.22 0.40 -18.24
N THR A 280 0.91 1.31 -17.33
CA THR A 280 0.93 1.06 -15.89
C THR A 280 0.07 -0.15 -15.53
N HIS A 281 0.61 -1.04 -14.71
CA HIS A 281 -0.09 -2.21 -14.19
C HIS A 281 -0.23 -2.07 -12.68
N VAL A 282 -1.45 -2.05 -12.17
CA VAL A 282 -1.70 -2.03 -10.69
C VAL A 282 -2.50 -3.25 -10.29
N ASP A 283 -2.06 -3.90 -9.23
CA ASP A 283 -2.65 -5.10 -8.67
C ASP A 283 -2.89 -4.90 -7.17
N ASN A 284 -4.16 -4.77 -6.77
CA ASN A 284 -4.58 -4.62 -5.38
C ASN A 284 -5.13 -5.94 -4.86
N HIS A 285 -4.45 -6.52 -3.86
CA HIS A 285 -4.89 -7.67 -3.11
C HIS A 285 -5.25 -7.28 -1.69
N THR A 286 -6.49 -7.52 -1.30
CA THR A 286 -6.97 -7.28 0.07
C THR A 286 -7.38 -8.59 0.71
N ASN A 287 -7.01 -8.76 1.98
CA ASN A 287 -7.44 -9.88 2.81
C ASN A 287 -7.96 -9.33 4.13
N VAL A 288 -9.22 -9.60 4.46
CA VAL A 288 -9.77 -9.28 5.77
C VAL A 288 -10.14 -10.58 6.47
N ASP A 289 -9.57 -10.82 7.66
CA ASP A 289 -9.83 -12.03 8.45
C ASP A 289 -10.62 -11.66 9.72
N HIS A 290 -11.91 -12.00 9.73
CA HIS A 290 -12.79 -11.87 10.88
C HIS A 290 -12.66 -13.13 11.75
N THR A 291 -12.10 -12.99 12.95
CA THR A 291 -11.81 -14.12 13.82
C THR A 291 -12.79 -14.26 15.00
N LEU A 292 -13.39 -13.16 15.47
CA LEU A 292 -14.26 -13.08 16.63
C LEU A 292 -15.58 -12.33 16.32
N PRO A 293 -16.63 -12.45 17.18
CA PRO A 293 -17.95 -11.93 16.87
C PRO A 293 -18.04 -10.41 16.81
N HIS A 294 -19.10 -9.92 16.14
CA HIS A 294 -19.47 -8.50 16.04
C HIS A 294 -18.42 -7.63 15.35
N ALA A 295 -17.54 -8.19 14.53
CA ALA A 295 -16.60 -7.43 13.76
C ALA A 295 -17.24 -6.92 12.45
N GLU A 296 -16.80 -5.75 11.99
CA GLU A 296 -17.28 -5.13 10.76
C GLU A 296 -16.14 -4.83 9.81
N SER A 297 -16.38 -4.99 8.49
CA SER A 297 -15.44 -4.52 7.48
C SER A 297 -16.15 -3.88 6.29
N ASN A 298 -15.52 -2.83 5.75
CA ASN A 298 -15.97 -2.14 4.55
C ASN A 298 -14.81 -1.96 3.60
N GLU A 299 -14.95 -2.45 2.39
CA GLU A 299 -13.98 -2.25 1.32
C GLU A 299 -14.60 -1.51 0.14
N LEU A 300 -13.91 -0.46 -0.34
CA LEU A 300 -14.30 0.26 -1.54
C LEU A 300 -13.05 0.61 -2.35
N TYR A 301 -12.89 -0.05 -3.49
CA TYR A 301 -11.82 0.23 -4.44
C TYR A 301 -12.39 0.76 -5.75
N LYS A 302 -11.81 1.86 -6.25
CA LYS A 302 -12.22 2.48 -7.51
C LYS A 302 -11.06 2.63 -8.47
N GLY A 303 -11.25 2.12 -9.69
CA GLY A 303 -10.27 2.16 -10.77
C GLY A 303 -10.71 3.06 -11.92
N ILE A 304 -9.79 3.90 -12.38
CA ILE A 304 -9.94 4.67 -13.62
C ILE A 304 -8.77 4.29 -14.51
N LEU A 305 -9.05 3.63 -15.64
CA LEU A 305 -8.03 3.03 -16.51
C LEU A 305 -8.11 3.61 -17.91
N ALA A 306 -6.98 4.14 -18.40
CA ALA A 306 -6.83 4.68 -19.74
C ALA A 306 -5.69 3.99 -20.51
N ASP A 307 -5.62 4.25 -21.79
CA ASP A 307 -4.62 3.73 -22.73
C ASP A 307 -4.52 2.19 -22.72
N GLN A 308 -3.36 1.62 -22.46
CA GLN A 308 -3.07 0.19 -22.37
C GLN A 308 -2.85 -0.25 -20.92
N SER A 309 -3.35 0.51 -19.96
CA SER A 309 -3.15 0.22 -18.55
C SER A 309 -3.91 -1.03 -18.09
N ARG A 310 -3.42 -1.64 -17.03
CA ARG A 310 -4.01 -2.87 -16.48
C ARG A 310 -4.26 -2.73 -14.99
N GLY A 311 -5.47 -3.08 -14.59
CA GLY A 311 -5.85 -3.18 -13.18
C GLY A 311 -6.13 -4.63 -12.80
N VAL A 312 -5.81 -4.96 -11.56
CA VAL A 312 -6.26 -6.19 -10.90
C VAL A 312 -6.79 -5.80 -9.54
N PHE A 313 -7.94 -6.33 -9.18
CA PHE A 313 -8.46 -6.32 -7.82
C PHE A 313 -8.80 -7.75 -7.40
N ASN A 314 -8.18 -8.22 -6.32
CA ASN A 314 -8.47 -9.51 -5.72
C ASN A 314 -8.70 -9.28 -4.23
N GLY A 315 -9.98 -9.23 -3.83
CA GLY A 315 -10.36 -9.00 -2.44
C GLY A 315 -10.90 -10.28 -1.82
N LYS A 316 -10.36 -10.66 -0.66
CA LYS A 316 -10.79 -11.83 0.10
C LYS A 316 -11.27 -11.42 1.47
N ILE A 317 -12.45 -11.91 1.84
CA ILE A 317 -12.98 -11.78 3.19
C ILE A 317 -13.15 -13.17 3.76
N PHE A 318 -12.48 -13.43 4.87
CA PHE A 318 -12.60 -14.66 5.67
C PHE A 318 -13.45 -14.38 6.90
N VAL A 319 -14.50 -15.18 7.09
CA VAL A 319 -15.35 -15.10 8.28
C VAL A 319 -15.27 -16.44 9.00
N ARG A 320 -14.45 -16.48 10.06
CA ARG A 320 -14.20 -17.72 10.81
C ARG A 320 -15.46 -18.17 11.55
N GLN A 321 -15.55 -19.46 11.87
CA GLN A 321 -16.73 -20.03 12.53
C GLN A 321 -17.13 -19.31 13.83
N ALA A 322 -16.15 -18.82 14.60
CA ALA A 322 -16.40 -18.03 15.80
C ALA A 322 -16.87 -16.59 15.53
N ALA A 323 -16.67 -16.06 14.31
CA ALA A 323 -16.97 -14.67 13.96
C ALA A 323 -18.46 -14.46 13.63
N GLN A 324 -19.34 -14.83 14.55
CA GLN A 324 -20.78 -14.61 14.43
C GLN A 324 -21.13 -13.11 14.48
N LYS A 325 -22.25 -12.70 13.86
CA LYS A 325 -22.70 -11.31 13.78
C LYS A 325 -21.74 -10.39 13.02
N THR A 326 -20.91 -10.95 12.16
CA THR A 326 -20.05 -10.17 11.25
C THR A 326 -20.89 -9.43 10.22
N ASN A 327 -20.53 -8.15 9.97
CA ASN A 327 -20.99 -7.38 8.81
C ASN A 327 -19.79 -7.08 7.92
N ALA A 328 -19.78 -7.59 6.68
CA ALA A 328 -18.65 -7.42 5.77
C ALA A 328 -19.10 -7.06 4.36
N PHE A 329 -18.66 -5.93 3.88
CA PHE A 329 -19.03 -5.40 2.57
C PHE A 329 -17.80 -5.09 1.74
N GLN A 330 -17.80 -5.53 0.48
CA GLN A 330 -16.70 -5.32 -0.46
C GLN A 330 -17.23 -4.82 -1.80
N GLN A 331 -16.67 -3.71 -2.29
CA GLN A 331 -17.00 -3.15 -3.60
C GLN A 331 -15.74 -2.82 -4.40
N ASN A 332 -15.74 -3.18 -5.70
CA ASN A 332 -14.74 -2.73 -6.65
C ASN A 332 -15.41 -2.20 -7.92
N ASN A 333 -15.32 -0.89 -8.13
CA ASN A 333 -15.96 -0.20 -9.25
C ASN A 333 -14.91 0.38 -10.19
N ASN A 334 -15.07 0.16 -11.51
CA ASN A 334 -14.06 0.54 -12.48
C ASN A 334 -14.66 1.25 -13.69
N ILE A 335 -13.97 2.27 -14.17
CA ILE A 335 -14.25 2.96 -15.43
C ILE A 335 -13.09 2.72 -16.40
N LEU A 336 -13.39 2.15 -17.57
CA LEU A 336 -12.44 2.00 -18.67
C LEU A 336 -12.61 3.16 -19.66
N LEU A 337 -11.53 3.89 -19.90
CA LEU A 337 -11.51 5.09 -20.74
C LEU A 337 -10.97 4.81 -22.15
N SER A 338 -10.50 3.59 -22.40
CA SER A 338 -9.98 3.13 -23.69
C SER A 338 -10.27 1.65 -23.91
N GLU A 339 -10.29 1.22 -25.16
CA GLU A 339 -10.56 -0.16 -25.56
C GLU A 339 -9.45 -1.13 -25.13
N ASP A 340 -8.21 -0.65 -25.05
CA ASP A 340 -7.04 -1.45 -24.66
C ASP A 340 -6.83 -1.53 -23.13
N ALA A 341 -7.57 -0.75 -22.33
CA ALA A 341 -7.51 -0.83 -20.88
C ALA A 341 -8.18 -2.12 -20.38
N ILE A 342 -7.55 -2.79 -19.44
CA ILE A 342 -8.02 -4.08 -18.93
C ILE A 342 -8.11 -4.05 -17.40
N ILE A 343 -9.23 -4.54 -16.86
CA ILE A 343 -9.40 -4.81 -15.43
C ILE A 343 -9.75 -6.28 -15.21
N ASN A 344 -9.11 -6.90 -14.23
CA ASN A 344 -9.48 -8.21 -13.70
C ASN A 344 -9.93 -8.03 -12.24
N THR A 345 -11.19 -8.24 -11.97
CA THR A 345 -11.75 -8.13 -10.63
C THR A 345 -12.22 -9.48 -10.12
N LYS A 346 -11.79 -9.87 -8.91
CA LYS A 346 -12.06 -11.15 -8.28
C LYS A 346 -12.39 -10.98 -6.80
N PRO A 347 -13.59 -10.51 -6.45
CA PRO A 347 -14.03 -10.49 -5.05
C PRO A 347 -14.39 -11.90 -4.60
N GLN A 348 -13.96 -12.28 -3.36
CA GLN A 348 -14.17 -13.61 -2.78
C GLN A 348 -14.65 -13.50 -1.33
N LEU A 349 -15.58 -14.37 -0.96
CA LEU A 349 -16.07 -14.53 0.41
C LEU A 349 -15.88 -15.99 0.82
N GLU A 350 -15.18 -16.22 1.93
CA GLU A 350 -15.01 -17.52 2.55
C GLU A 350 -15.61 -17.50 3.96
N ILE A 351 -16.83 -18.00 4.08
CA ILE A 351 -17.67 -17.85 5.28
C ILE A 351 -17.93 -19.18 5.92
N TRP A 352 -17.52 -19.34 7.18
CA TRP A 352 -17.77 -20.50 8.02
C TRP A 352 -18.77 -20.25 9.16
N ALA A 353 -19.10 -18.97 9.43
CA ALA A 353 -20.10 -18.58 10.42
C ALA A 353 -21.51 -18.57 9.80
N ASP A 354 -22.54 -18.82 10.63
CA ASP A 354 -23.93 -18.97 10.16
C ASP A 354 -24.71 -17.65 10.20
N ASP A 355 -24.47 -16.80 11.22
CA ASP A 355 -25.24 -15.57 11.47
C ASP A 355 -24.41 -14.34 11.10
N VAL A 356 -24.39 -14.01 9.82
CA VAL A 356 -23.59 -12.93 9.27
C VAL A 356 -24.33 -12.17 8.16
N LYS A 357 -23.85 -10.95 7.87
CA LYS A 357 -24.29 -10.14 6.72
C LYS A 357 -23.05 -9.81 5.89
N CYS A 358 -22.86 -10.56 4.81
CA CYS A 358 -21.70 -10.39 3.93
C CYS A 358 -22.16 -10.22 2.49
N SER A 359 -21.58 -9.26 1.81
CA SER A 359 -21.80 -9.08 0.37
C SER A 359 -20.57 -8.55 -0.33
N HIS A 360 -20.45 -8.90 -1.60
CA HIS A 360 -19.48 -8.29 -2.49
C HIS A 360 -20.13 -7.84 -3.80
N GLY A 361 -19.53 -6.85 -4.45
CA GLY A 361 -19.95 -6.38 -5.75
C GLY A 361 -18.79 -5.86 -6.57
N CYS A 362 -18.88 -5.99 -7.87
CA CYS A 362 -17.95 -5.35 -8.79
C CYS A 362 -18.70 -4.80 -9.99
N THR A 363 -18.22 -3.66 -10.49
CA THR A 363 -18.70 -3.07 -11.73
C THR A 363 -17.55 -2.72 -12.64
N VAL A 364 -17.75 -2.92 -13.93
CA VAL A 364 -16.84 -2.44 -14.96
C VAL A 364 -17.69 -1.73 -16.00
N GLY A 365 -17.45 -0.46 -16.19
CA GLY A 365 -18.23 0.37 -17.10
C GLY A 365 -17.36 1.36 -17.87
N GLN A 366 -18.04 2.19 -18.62
CA GLN A 366 -17.48 3.34 -19.33
C GLN A 366 -18.00 4.63 -18.70
N LEU A 367 -17.44 5.74 -19.12
CA LEU A 367 -17.95 7.04 -18.70
C LEU A 367 -19.38 7.23 -19.21
N ASP A 368 -20.24 7.78 -18.39
CA ASP A 368 -21.65 8.06 -18.74
C ASP A 368 -21.72 9.16 -19.81
N GLU A 369 -22.03 8.76 -21.03
CA GLU A 369 -22.14 9.65 -22.20
C GLU A 369 -23.32 10.62 -22.09
N GLU A 370 -24.41 10.24 -21.41
CA GLU A 370 -25.58 11.14 -21.21
C GLU A 370 -25.19 12.25 -20.21
N ALA A 371 -24.51 11.89 -19.12
CA ALA A 371 -24.01 12.87 -18.16
C ALA A 371 -22.95 13.79 -18.81
N LEU A 372 -22.08 13.25 -19.64
CA LEU A 372 -21.07 14.01 -20.40
C LEU A 372 -21.76 14.99 -21.35
N PHE A 373 -22.74 14.54 -22.13
CA PHE A 373 -23.53 15.37 -23.04
C PHE A 373 -24.28 16.48 -22.27
N TYR A 374 -24.88 16.17 -21.15
CA TYR A 374 -25.59 17.15 -20.30
C TYR A 374 -24.67 18.29 -19.85
N LEU A 375 -23.47 17.97 -19.40
CA LEU A 375 -22.48 18.99 -18.99
C LEU A 375 -22.03 19.86 -20.19
N GLN A 376 -21.80 19.24 -21.35
CA GLN A 376 -21.46 19.96 -22.58
C GLN A 376 -22.59 20.88 -23.06
N ALA A 377 -23.84 20.44 -22.95
CA ALA A 377 -25.00 21.25 -23.27
C ALA A 377 -25.16 22.50 -22.37
N ARG A 378 -24.50 22.51 -21.21
CA ARG A 378 -24.41 23.65 -20.27
C ARG A 378 -23.17 24.54 -20.53
N GLY A 379 -22.41 24.28 -21.61
CA GLY A 379 -21.28 25.10 -22.01
C GLY A 379 -19.95 24.67 -21.39
N ILE A 380 -19.89 23.52 -20.70
CA ILE A 380 -18.65 22.96 -20.19
C ILE A 380 -17.95 22.21 -21.31
N ASP A 381 -16.69 22.51 -21.58
CA ASP A 381 -15.92 21.81 -22.61
C ASP A 381 -15.75 20.32 -22.27
N LYS A 382 -15.54 19.50 -23.30
CA LYS A 382 -15.50 18.04 -23.17
C LYS A 382 -14.44 17.55 -22.17
N THR A 383 -13.26 18.17 -22.13
CA THR A 383 -12.16 17.77 -21.25
C THR A 383 -12.51 18.04 -19.80
N THR A 384 -13.01 19.24 -19.50
CA THR A 384 -13.46 19.63 -18.16
C THR A 384 -14.65 18.77 -17.72
N ALA A 385 -15.66 18.55 -18.57
CA ALA A 385 -16.82 17.72 -18.26
C ALA A 385 -16.41 16.29 -17.93
N ARG A 386 -15.49 15.69 -18.70
CA ARG A 386 -14.93 14.37 -18.43
C ARG A 386 -14.19 14.34 -17.09
N GLY A 387 -13.35 15.33 -16.84
CA GLY A 387 -12.61 15.46 -15.57
C GLY A 387 -13.54 15.52 -14.36
N LEU A 388 -14.61 16.33 -14.43
CA LEU A 388 -15.62 16.44 -13.37
C LEU A 388 -16.30 15.10 -13.06
N LEU A 389 -16.71 14.34 -14.09
CA LEU A 389 -17.36 13.06 -13.90
C LEU A 389 -16.39 12.02 -13.28
N LEU A 390 -15.14 12.00 -13.72
CA LEU A 390 -14.12 11.11 -13.16
C LEU A 390 -13.75 11.49 -11.73
N TYR A 391 -13.71 12.78 -11.43
CA TYR A 391 -13.50 13.25 -10.07
C TYR A 391 -14.66 12.89 -9.16
N ALA A 392 -15.89 13.07 -9.61
CA ALA A 392 -17.09 12.65 -8.85
C ALA A 392 -17.07 11.13 -8.58
N PHE A 393 -16.62 10.32 -9.55
CA PHE A 393 -16.45 8.89 -9.36
C PHE A 393 -15.37 8.57 -8.28
N ALA A 394 -14.22 9.26 -8.30
CA ALA A 394 -13.19 9.11 -7.29
C ALA A 394 -13.60 9.68 -5.91
N GLY A 395 -14.47 10.67 -5.90
CA GLY A 395 -14.88 11.44 -4.72
C GLY A 395 -15.38 10.59 -3.57
N GLU A 396 -16.10 9.51 -3.83
CA GLU A 396 -16.61 8.61 -2.79
C GLU A 396 -15.49 7.99 -1.91
N VAL A 397 -14.31 7.74 -2.48
CA VAL A 397 -13.14 7.29 -1.71
C VAL A 397 -12.42 8.48 -1.09
N LEU A 398 -12.32 9.62 -1.79
CA LEU A 398 -11.67 10.82 -1.25
C LEU A 398 -12.37 11.35 0.00
N GLU A 399 -13.70 11.26 0.06
CA GLU A 399 -14.49 11.63 1.24
C GLU A 399 -14.20 10.78 2.48
N LYS A 400 -13.60 9.58 2.32
CA LYS A 400 -13.14 8.74 3.43
C LYS A 400 -11.82 9.23 4.04
N ILE A 401 -11.16 10.20 3.42
CA ILE A 401 -9.95 10.84 3.93
C ILE A 401 -10.37 12.07 4.76
N GLU A 402 -10.37 11.94 6.07
CA GLU A 402 -10.81 12.99 6.98
C GLU A 402 -9.85 14.19 7.00
N LEU A 403 -8.55 13.95 6.81
CA LEU A 403 -7.53 14.99 6.81
C LEU A 403 -7.65 15.86 5.53
N GLU A 404 -8.17 17.09 5.70
CA GLU A 404 -8.48 18.00 4.60
C GLU A 404 -7.23 18.35 3.75
N SER A 405 -6.08 18.63 4.38
CA SER A 405 -4.84 18.96 3.65
C SER A 405 -4.39 17.80 2.75
N LEU A 406 -4.50 16.55 3.22
CA LEU A 406 -4.19 15.36 2.42
C LEU A 406 -5.21 15.17 1.30
N ARG A 407 -6.51 15.29 1.60
CA ARG A 407 -7.58 15.17 0.60
C ARG A 407 -7.40 16.19 -0.53
N ASN A 408 -7.13 17.45 -0.20
CA ASN A 408 -6.88 18.51 -1.17
C ASN A 408 -5.61 18.24 -2.00
N PHE A 409 -4.55 17.75 -1.37
CA PHE A 409 -3.33 17.38 -2.04
C PHE A 409 -3.56 16.26 -3.06
N ILE A 410 -4.24 15.18 -2.67
CA ILE A 410 -4.59 14.06 -3.57
C ILE A 410 -5.52 14.54 -4.69
N THR A 411 -6.50 15.39 -4.37
CA THR A 411 -7.38 16.00 -5.38
C THR A 411 -6.58 16.74 -6.44
N THR A 412 -5.62 17.56 -6.05
CA THR A 412 -4.75 18.28 -6.99
C THR A 412 -3.96 17.32 -7.88
N LYS A 413 -3.41 16.24 -7.30
CA LYS A 413 -2.71 15.20 -8.07
C LYS A 413 -3.62 14.49 -9.08
N ILE A 414 -4.85 14.20 -8.70
CA ILE A 414 -5.85 13.60 -9.59
C ILE A 414 -6.22 14.57 -10.73
N GLN A 415 -6.43 15.86 -10.43
CA GLN A 415 -6.70 16.89 -11.42
C GLN A 415 -5.56 17.04 -12.44
N GLU A 416 -4.31 17.11 -11.96
CA GLU A 416 -3.12 17.13 -12.81
C GLU A 416 -3.08 15.91 -13.74
N ARG A 417 -3.40 14.75 -13.22
CA ARG A 417 -3.40 13.48 -13.95
C ARG A 417 -4.51 13.38 -15.00
N LEU A 418 -5.68 13.96 -14.69
CA LEU A 418 -6.82 14.02 -15.60
C LEU A 418 -6.71 15.16 -16.64
N GLY A 419 -5.71 16.04 -16.52
CA GLY A 419 -5.48 17.16 -17.42
C GLY A 419 -6.56 18.25 -17.34
N SER A 420 -7.24 18.36 -16.20
CA SER A 420 -8.34 19.32 -16.01
C SER A 420 -8.23 19.97 -14.62
N LYS A 421 -8.54 21.26 -14.58
CA LYS A 421 -8.78 22.00 -13.33
C LYS A 421 -10.27 22.29 -13.22
N PHE A 422 -10.91 21.90 -12.16
CA PHE A 422 -12.33 22.14 -11.86
C PHE A 422 -12.51 22.59 -10.41
#